data_acb778a4f892bdcd22f0ec02964457f0
#
_entry.id   acb778a4f892bdcd22f0ec02964457f0
#
_cell.length_a   1.000
_cell.length_b   1.000
_cell.length_c   1.000
_cell.angle_alpha   90.00
_cell.angle_beta   90.00
_cell.angle_gamma   90.00
#
_symmetry.space_group_name_H-M   'P 1'
#
loop_
_entity.id
_entity.type
_entity.pdbx_description
1 polymer ?
#
loop_
_entity_poly.entity_id
_entity_poly.type
_entity_poly.pdbx_seq_one_letter_code
_entity_poly.pdbx_strand_id
1 'polypeptide(L)'
;RPKKDTAAQIRLKHLMEARIFNKLRMGDEEALRKVVAMSGDITEDRLGLTFEEESILVNSVNIIFHCAATVRFDETLSVSVGVNVAGLGGMLSLAKKMNHLEAMVHVSTAYCNDNQTNIEERIYKPPGNPRGMVELCQWMDPEIINNPEVMQKIVGDRPNNYSFTKALAESLLASESNGLPIAVMRPSIVAASWKEPMPGWVDNLKGPS
;
A
#
# COMPACT_ATOMS: atom_id res chain seq x y z
N ARG A 1 -6.03 4.77 -6.20
CA ARG A 1 -7.30 5.50 -6.14
C ARG A 1 -7.51 6.22 -7.46
N PRO A 2 -8.60 5.98 -8.19
CA PRO A 2 -8.86 6.74 -9.40
C PRO A 2 -8.96 8.23 -9.04
N LYS A 3 -8.20 9.09 -9.71
CA LYS A 3 -8.53 10.52 -9.75
C LYS A 3 -9.81 10.61 -10.55
N LYS A 4 -10.83 11.20 -9.98
CA LYS A 4 -12.25 11.12 -10.34
C LYS A 4 -12.62 11.18 -11.84
N ASP A 5 -11.74 11.49 -12.77
CA ASP A 5 -12.11 11.67 -14.19
C ASP A 5 -11.05 11.17 -15.19
N THR A 6 -10.06 10.36 -14.77
CA THR A 6 -9.02 9.94 -15.70
C THR A 6 -8.92 8.42 -15.75
N ALA A 7 -9.27 7.83 -16.90
CA ALA A 7 -9.17 6.40 -17.14
C ALA A 7 -7.76 5.85 -16.82
N ALA A 8 -7.67 4.61 -16.32
CA ALA A 8 -6.41 3.97 -15.96
C ALA A 8 -5.38 3.98 -17.10
N GLN A 9 -5.84 3.81 -18.33
CA GLN A 9 -5.01 3.83 -19.55
C GLN A 9 -4.37 5.22 -19.82
N ILE A 10 -5.10 6.30 -19.59
CA ILE A 10 -4.56 7.67 -19.75
C ILE A 10 -3.49 7.93 -18.69
N ARG A 11 -3.72 7.48 -17.45
CA ARG A 11 -2.73 7.60 -16.37
C ARG A 11 -1.49 6.77 -16.64
N LEU A 12 -1.65 5.55 -17.16
CA LEU A 12 -0.53 4.73 -17.60
C LEU A 12 0.29 5.42 -18.69
N LYS A 13 -0.37 5.98 -19.71
CA LYS A 13 0.32 6.73 -20.77
C LYS A 13 1.16 7.86 -20.20
N HIS A 14 0.59 8.72 -19.36
CA HIS A 14 1.31 9.82 -18.72
C HIS A 14 2.47 9.33 -17.83
N LEU A 15 2.29 8.19 -17.14
CA LEU A 15 3.35 7.58 -16.34
C LEU A 15 4.51 7.14 -17.25
N MET A 16 4.21 6.45 -18.34
CA MET A 16 5.23 5.97 -19.29
C MET A 16 5.96 7.10 -20.01
N GLU A 17 5.35 8.29 -20.12
CA GLU A 17 5.98 9.51 -20.65
C GLU A 17 6.92 10.22 -19.65
N ALA A 18 6.88 9.84 -18.37
CA ALA A 18 7.72 10.45 -17.34
C ALA A 18 9.22 10.25 -17.61
N ARG A 19 10.05 11.21 -17.16
CA ARG A 19 11.50 11.22 -17.41
C ARG A 19 12.22 9.97 -16.89
N ILE A 20 11.72 9.37 -15.83
CA ILE A 20 12.27 8.14 -15.25
C ILE A 20 12.32 6.97 -16.27
N PHE A 21 11.42 6.97 -17.25
CA PHE A 21 11.36 5.94 -18.30
C PHE A 21 12.08 6.31 -19.60
N ASN A 22 12.81 7.44 -19.65
CA ASN A 22 13.54 7.86 -20.87
C ASN A 22 14.48 6.76 -21.36
N LYS A 23 15.25 6.14 -20.45
CA LYS A 23 16.21 5.08 -20.78
C LYS A 23 15.52 3.87 -21.43
N LEU A 24 14.35 3.46 -20.93
CA LEU A 24 13.57 2.37 -21.51
C LEU A 24 13.01 2.75 -22.89
N ARG A 25 12.45 3.95 -23.02
CA ARG A 25 11.93 4.41 -24.34
C ARG A 25 13.00 4.47 -25.42
N MET A 26 14.25 4.79 -25.07
CA MET A 26 15.37 4.86 -26.02
C MET A 26 16.05 3.52 -26.31
N GLY A 27 15.97 2.57 -25.39
CA GLY A 27 16.69 1.31 -25.45
C GLY A 27 15.82 0.07 -25.67
N ASP A 28 14.63 0.02 -25.10
CA ASP A 28 13.70 -1.11 -25.17
C ASP A 28 12.24 -0.61 -25.05
N GLU A 29 11.74 -0.07 -26.15
CA GLU A 29 10.34 0.39 -26.20
C GLU A 29 9.35 -0.77 -26.01
N GLU A 30 9.71 -1.99 -26.40
CA GLU A 30 8.88 -3.19 -26.23
C GLU A 30 8.62 -3.50 -24.75
N ALA A 31 9.56 -3.18 -23.85
CA ALA A 31 9.37 -3.35 -22.40
C ALA A 31 8.18 -2.56 -21.87
N LEU A 32 7.91 -1.37 -22.42
CA LEU A 32 6.78 -0.53 -21.99
C LEU A 32 5.42 -1.12 -22.37
N ARG A 33 5.36 -1.89 -23.46
CA ARG A 33 4.13 -2.56 -23.92
C ARG A 33 3.71 -3.73 -23.03
N LYS A 34 4.62 -4.22 -22.17
CA LYS A 34 4.34 -5.29 -21.21
C LYS A 34 3.55 -4.80 -19.99
N VAL A 35 3.41 -3.48 -19.83
CA VAL A 35 2.70 -2.89 -18.69
C VAL A 35 1.23 -2.69 -19.02
N VAL A 36 0.37 -3.31 -18.22
CA VAL A 36 -1.09 -3.24 -18.37
C VAL A 36 -1.67 -2.54 -17.15
N ALA A 37 -2.52 -1.53 -17.37
CA ALA A 37 -3.27 -0.89 -16.30
C ALA A 37 -4.65 -1.55 -16.16
N MET A 38 -5.03 -1.84 -14.92
CA MET A 38 -6.38 -2.25 -14.55
C MET A 38 -7.04 -1.16 -13.72
N SER A 39 -8.34 -0.96 -13.93
CA SER A 39 -9.12 -0.05 -13.10
C SER A 39 -9.41 -0.70 -11.76
N GLY A 40 -9.15 0.02 -10.67
CA GLY A 40 -9.40 -0.49 -9.34
C GLY A 40 -9.29 0.61 -8.28
N ASP A 41 -9.93 0.38 -7.15
CA ASP A 41 -9.79 1.20 -5.94
C ASP A 41 -9.64 0.28 -4.73
N ILE A 42 -8.52 0.41 -4.03
CA ILE A 42 -8.20 -0.43 -2.88
C ILE A 42 -9.20 -0.29 -1.72
N THR A 43 -10.00 0.77 -1.71
CA THR A 43 -11.03 1.03 -0.70
C THR A 43 -12.39 0.43 -1.03
N GLU A 44 -12.55 -0.06 -2.26
CA GLU A 44 -13.79 -0.65 -2.74
C GLU A 44 -13.84 -2.16 -2.51
N ASP A 45 -15.05 -2.69 -2.48
CA ASP A 45 -15.25 -4.14 -2.44
C ASP A 45 -14.58 -4.81 -3.65
N ARG A 46 -13.96 -5.97 -3.44
CA ARG A 46 -13.16 -6.68 -4.44
C ARG A 46 -12.09 -5.79 -5.11
N LEU A 47 -11.60 -4.77 -4.41
CA LEU A 47 -10.64 -3.77 -4.92
C LEU A 47 -11.17 -2.95 -6.11
N GLY A 48 -12.48 -2.84 -6.28
CA GLY A 48 -13.10 -2.16 -7.41
C GLY A 48 -12.87 -2.84 -8.77
N LEU A 49 -12.44 -4.11 -8.80
CA LEU A 49 -12.19 -4.87 -10.01
C LEU A 49 -13.49 -5.47 -10.58
N THR A 50 -13.60 -5.54 -11.90
CA THR A 50 -14.61 -6.36 -12.56
C THR A 50 -14.34 -7.86 -12.36
N PHE A 51 -15.33 -8.72 -12.62
CA PHE A 51 -15.14 -10.17 -12.54
C PHE A 51 -14.08 -10.68 -13.54
N GLU A 52 -14.03 -10.10 -14.73
CA GLU A 52 -13.07 -10.41 -15.77
C GLU A 52 -11.65 -10.02 -15.35
N GLU A 53 -11.46 -8.82 -14.82
CA GLU A 53 -10.15 -8.33 -14.34
C GLU A 53 -9.65 -9.19 -13.17
N GLU A 54 -10.52 -9.50 -12.19
CA GLU A 54 -10.18 -10.40 -11.09
C GLU A 54 -9.79 -11.78 -11.61
N SER A 55 -10.54 -12.35 -12.57
CA SER A 55 -10.23 -13.65 -13.17
C SER A 55 -8.87 -13.65 -13.87
N ILE A 56 -8.54 -12.59 -14.60
CA ILE A 56 -7.21 -12.44 -15.23
C ILE A 56 -6.11 -12.46 -14.16
N LEU A 57 -6.25 -11.66 -13.09
CA LEU A 57 -5.26 -11.60 -12.02
C LEU A 57 -5.09 -12.95 -11.32
N VAL A 58 -6.20 -13.62 -10.99
CA VAL A 58 -6.18 -14.93 -10.31
C VAL A 58 -5.45 -16.00 -11.12
N ASN A 59 -5.57 -15.97 -12.45
CA ASN A 59 -5.01 -17.00 -13.32
C ASN A 59 -3.62 -16.68 -13.89
N SER A 60 -3.13 -15.44 -13.81
CA SER A 60 -1.90 -15.03 -14.48
C SER A 60 -0.83 -14.40 -13.60
N VAL A 61 -1.17 -13.97 -12.36
CA VAL A 61 -0.21 -13.30 -11.49
C VAL A 61 0.58 -14.30 -10.65
N ASN A 62 1.91 -14.15 -10.67
CA ASN A 62 2.85 -14.94 -9.86
C ASN A 62 3.41 -14.14 -8.68
N ILE A 63 3.62 -12.82 -8.86
CA ILE A 63 4.28 -11.97 -7.87
C ILE A 63 3.43 -10.73 -7.62
N ILE A 64 3.23 -10.38 -6.35
CA ILE A 64 2.55 -9.16 -5.93
C ILE A 64 3.52 -8.23 -5.22
N PHE A 65 3.61 -6.97 -5.65
CA PHE A 65 4.18 -5.87 -4.88
C PHE A 65 3.07 -4.97 -4.38
N HIS A 66 2.69 -5.11 -3.11
CA HIS A 66 1.65 -4.31 -2.49
C HIS A 66 2.24 -3.01 -1.93
N CYS A 67 2.29 -1.98 -2.78
CA CYS A 67 2.79 -0.64 -2.45
C CYS A 67 1.66 0.38 -2.22
N ALA A 68 0.40 -0.01 -2.44
CA ALA A 68 -0.72 0.89 -2.31
C ALA A 68 -0.94 1.29 -0.85
N ALA A 69 -0.85 2.58 -0.56
CA ALA A 69 -1.06 3.16 0.77
C ALA A 69 -1.34 4.65 0.67
N THR A 70 -2.01 5.22 1.67
CA THR A 70 -1.85 6.64 1.95
C THR A 70 -0.62 6.84 2.82
N VAL A 71 0.23 7.78 2.42
CA VAL A 71 1.48 8.14 3.14
C VAL A 71 1.39 9.52 3.79
N ARG A 72 0.20 10.10 3.81
CA ARG A 72 -0.05 11.42 4.40
C ARG A 72 -0.14 11.29 5.91
N PHE A 73 0.61 12.11 6.63
CA PHE A 73 0.61 12.12 8.10
C PHE A 73 -0.60 12.88 8.67
N ASP A 74 -1.16 13.80 7.86
CA ASP A 74 -2.33 14.63 8.15
C ASP A 74 -3.66 14.04 7.64
N GLU A 75 -3.65 12.78 7.19
CA GLU A 75 -4.85 12.11 6.73
C GLU A 75 -5.74 11.72 7.92
N THR A 76 -7.06 11.67 7.70
CA THR A 76 -7.99 11.23 8.73
C THR A 76 -7.78 9.76 9.09
N LEU A 77 -8.16 9.37 10.31
CA LEU A 77 -8.02 7.99 10.77
C LEU A 77 -8.84 7.02 9.91
N SER A 78 -10.09 7.38 9.61
CA SER A 78 -10.98 6.54 8.81
C SER A 78 -10.44 6.28 7.40
N VAL A 79 -9.90 7.30 6.72
CA VAL A 79 -9.26 7.14 5.40
C VAL A 79 -7.98 6.31 5.50
N SER A 80 -7.15 6.57 6.51
CA SER A 80 -5.90 5.83 6.72
C SER A 80 -6.15 4.34 6.99
N VAL A 81 -7.15 4.01 7.81
CA VAL A 81 -7.56 2.62 8.09
C VAL A 81 -8.17 1.98 6.84
N GLY A 82 -9.05 2.68 6.14
CA GLY A 82 -9.67 2.19 4.91
C GLY A 82 -8.64 1.81 3.85
N VAL A 83 -7.65 2.67 3.60
CA VAL A 83 -6.61 2.42 2.58
C VAL A 83 -5.57 1.42 3.05
N ASN A 84 -4.98 1.63 4.24
CA ASN A 84 -3.78 0.89 4.67
C ASN A 84 -4.11 -0.46 5.31
N VAL A 85 -5.29 -0.62 5.91
CA VAL A 85 -5.69 -1.85 6.62
C VAL A 85 -6.76 -2.63 5.88
N ALA A 86 -7.93 -2.00 5.61
CA ALA A 86 -9.02 -2.68 4.90
C ALA A 86 -8.60 -3.05 3.47
N GLY A 87 -7.93 -2.12 2.75
CA GLY A 87 -7.41 -2.37 1.41
C GLY A 87 -6.42 -3.53 1.36
N LEU A 88 -5.55 -3.68 2.36
CA LEU A 88 -4.68 -4.84 2.49
C LEU A 88 -5.49 -6.13 2.70
N GLY A 89 -6.57 -6.08 3.49
CA GLY A 89 -7.49 -7.22 3.66
C GLY A 89 -8.12 -7.66 2.34
N GLY A 90 -8.54 -6.71 1.49
CA GLY A 90 -9.00 -6.97 0.13
C GLY A 90 -7.92 -7.63 -0.74
N MET A 91 -6.68 -7.14 -0.67
CA MET A 91 -5.54 -7.73 -1.39
C MET A 91 -5.23 -9.15 -0.93
N LEU A 92 -5.26 -9.43 0.38
CA LEU A 92 -5.10 -10.79 0.90
C LEU A 92 -6.22 -11.73 0.42
N SER A 93 -7.45 -11.23 0.35
CA SER A 93 -8.58 -12.00 -0.17
C SER A 93 -8.42 -12.34 -1.65
N LEU A 94 -7.86 -11.44 -2.44
CA LEU A 94 -7.51 -11.70 -3.84
C LEU A 94 -6.33 -12.68 -3.93
N ALA A 95 -5.27 -12.48 -3.16
CA ALA A 95 -4.08 -13.34 -3.16
C ALA A 95 -4.40 -14.80 -2.82
N LYS A 96 -5.34 -15.04 -1.90
CA LYS A 96 -5.81 -16.40 -1.54
C LYS A 96 -6.50 -17.15 -2.69
N LYS A 97 -7.01 -16.42 -3.69
CA LYS A 97 -7.65 -17.00 -4.88
C LYS A 97 -6.65 -17.31 -6.00
N MET A 98 -5.44 -16.75 -5.95
CA MET A 98 -4.47 -16.86 -7.04
C MET A 98 -3.92 -18.28 -7.18
N ASN A 99 -3.95 -18.81 -8.40
CA ASN A 99 -3.54 -20.18 -8.71
C ASN A 99 -2.02 -20.36 -8.78
N HIS A 100 -1.28 -19.29 -9.05
CA HIS A 100 0.15 -19.33 -9.37
C HIS A 100 0.98 -18.36 -8.54
N LEU A 101 0.48 -17.93 -7.37
CA LEU A 101 1.18 -16.96 -6.52
C LEU A 101 2.45 -17.59 -5.91
N GLU A 102 3.60 -17.06 -6.29
CA GLU A 102 4.92 -17.46 -5.80
C GLU A 102 5.43 -16.56 -4.67
N ALA A 103 5.10 -15.26 -4.72
CA ALA A 103 5.50 -14.30 -3.69
C ALA A 103 4.57 -13.09 -3.61
N MET A 104 4.38 -12.57 -2.40
CA MET A 104 3.78 -11.27 -2.15
C MET A 104 4.69 -10.45 -1.26
N VAL A 105 5.10 -9.26 -1.72
CA VAL A 105 5.88 -8.31 -0.93
C VAL A 105 4.98 -7.18 -0.47
N HIS A 106 4.74 -7.08 0.84
CA HIS A 106 4.06 -5.93 1.43
C HIS A 106 5.06 -4.85 1.81
N VAL A 107 4.92 -3.67 1.22
CA VAL A 107 5.74 -2.51 1.55
C VAL A 107 5.16 -1.80 2.77
N SER A 108 5.78 -2.04 3.93
CA SER A 108 5.51 -1.38 5.20
C SER A 108 6.40 -0.13 5.36
N THR A 109 6.90 0.12 6.54
CA THR A 109 7.84 1.21 6.85
C THR A 109 8.68 0.87 8.08
N ALA A 110 9.91 1.33 8.14
CA ALA A 110 10.73 1.25 9.35
C ALA A 110 10.10 2.02 10.54
N TYR A 111 9.20 2.95 10.25
CA TYR A 111 8.57 3.83 11.25
C TYR A 111 7.27 3.28 11.82
N CYS A 112 6.81 2.08 11.44
CA CYS A 112 5.59 1.51 12.00
C CYS A 112 5.72 1.05 13.46
N ASN A 113 6.96 0.89 13.95
CA ASN A 113 7.28 0.52 15.33
C ASN A 113 8.22 1.54 15.98
N ASP A 114 7.89 2.82 15.84
CA ASP A 114 8.63 3.99 16.33
C ASP A 114 8.80 4.05 17.86
N ASN A 115 8.04 3.27 18.60
CA ASN A 115 8.19 3.05 20.03
C ASN A 115 9.30 2.04 20.40
N GLN A 116 10.03 1.51 19.40
CA GLN A 116 11.15 0.60 19.60
C GLN A 116 12.48 1.30 19.27
N THR A 117 13.48 1.20 20.15
CA THR A 117 14.83 1.73 19.89
C THR A 117 15.57 0.89 18.83
N ASN A 118 15.38 -0.42 18.85
CA ASN A 118 15.94 -1.35 17.88
C ASN A 118 14.79 -2.15 17.24
N ILE A 119 14.74 -2.18 15.92
CA ILE A 119 13.73 -2.88 15.16
C ILE A 119 14.33 -4.18 14.61
N GLU A 120 13.77 -5.30 15.05
CA GLU A 120 14.14 -6.64 14.62
C GLU A 120 13.26 -7.10 13.44
N GLU A 121 13.72 -8.15 12.75
CA GLU A 121 12.99 -8.79 11.64
C GLU A 121 11.86 -9.71 12.15
N ARG A 122 10.90 -9.12 12.85
CA ARG A 122 9.70 -9.80 13.37
C ARG A 122 8.50 -8.88 13.33
N ILE A 123 7.30 -9.46 13.35
CA ILE A 123 6.06 -8.68 13.55
C ILE A 123 5.90 -8.41 15.05
N TYR A 124 5.67 -7.15 15.38
CA TYR A 124 5.48 -6.71 16.76
C TYR A 124 4.02 -6.79 17.17
N LYS A 125 3.78 -6.73 18.50
CA LYS A 125 2.42 -6.65 19.03
C LYS A 125 1.70 -5.41 18.43
N PRO A 126 0.51 -5.60 17.85
CA PRO A 126 -0.22 -4.50 17.25
C PRO A 126 -0.69 -3.48 18.28
N PRO A 127 -0.87 -2.22 17.86
CA PRO A 127 -1.45 -1.18 18.74
C PRO A 127 -2.94 -1.39 19.02
N GLY A 128 -3.59 -2.33 18.32
CA GLY A 128 -5.00 -2.67 18.48
C GLY A 128 -5.39 -3.86 17.60
N ASN A 129 -6.68 -4.20 17.61
CA ASN A 129 -7.23 -5.23 16.72
C ASN A 129 -7.44 -4.64 15.31
N PRO A 130 -6.78 -5.15 14.24
CA PRO A 130 -6.92 -4.59 12.89
C PRO A 130 -8.34 -4.65 12.35
N ARG A 131 -9.03 -5.78 12.51
CA ARG A 131 -10.42 -5.93 12.04
C ARG A 131 -11.39 -5.08 12.82
N GLY A 132 -11.29 -5.07 14.15
CA GLY A 132 -12.11 -4.20 14.99
C GLY A 132 -11.91 -2.72 14.66
N MET A 133 -10.69 -2.31 14.25
CA MET A 133 -10.45 -0.94 13.82
C MET A 133 -11.12 -0.63 12.47
N VAL A 134 -11.11 -1.56 11.53
CA VAL A 134 -11.84 -1.42 10.26
C VAL A 134 -13.34 -1.29 10.52
N GLU A 135 -13.92 -2.18 11.33
CA GLU A 135 -15.33 -2.15 11.71
C GLU A 135 -15.70 -0.84 12.41
N LEU A 136 -14.87 -0.40 13.36
CA LEU A 136 -15.06 0.87 14.07
C LEU A 136 -15.16 2.05 13.10
N CYS A 137 -14.26 2.13 12.12
CA CYS A 137 -14.26 3.18 11.11
C CYS A 137 -15.43 3.10 10.12
N GLN A 138 -16.08 1.94 9.99
CA GLN A 138 -17.22 1.76 9.10
C GLN A 138 -18.55 2.17 9.72
N TRP A 139 -18.75 1.92 11.02
CA TRP A 139 -20.04 2.19 11.68
C TRP A 139 -20.04 3.47 12.52
N MET A 140 -18.89 3.94 13.01
CA MET A 140 -18.82 5.16 13.79
C MET A 140 -18.95 6.39 12.89
N ASP A 141 -19.66 7.40 13.38
CA ASP A 141 -19.79 8.68 12.69
C ASP A 141 -18.40 9.25 12.33
N PRO A 142 -18.16 9.63 11.07
CA PRO A 142 -16.89 10.21 10.62
C PRO A 142 -16.47 11.45 11.42
N GLU A 143 -17.40 12.27 11.90
CA GLU A 143 -17.08 13.44 12.71
C GLU A 143 -16.54 13.04 14.09
N ILE A 144 -17.05 11.94 14.65
CA ILE A 144 -16.60 11.42 15.95
C ILE A 144 -15.23 10.72 15.80
N ILE A 145 -15.10 9.78 14.88
CA ILE A 145 -13.87 8.99 14.75
C ILE A 145 -12.65 9.83 14.33
N ASN A 146 -12.88 10.91 13.58
CA ASN A 146 -11.84 11.82 13.13
C ASN A 146 -11.69 13.06 14.05
N ASN A 147 -12.43 13.13 15.16
CA ASN A 147 -12.21 14.16 16.17
C ASN A 147 -10.80 14.00 16.76
N PRO A 148 -9.97 15.06 16.86
CA PRO A 148 -8.59 14.96 17.31
C PRO A 148 -8.41 14.31 18.69
N GLU A 149 -9.30 14.57 19.65
CA GLU A 149 -9.23 13.98 20.99
C GLU A 149 -9.55 12.48 20.98
N VAL A 150 -10.54 12.05 20.18
CA VAL A 150 -10.90 10.64 20.00
C VAL A 150 -9.79 9.92 19.27
N MET A 151 -9.30 10.50 18.18
CA MET A 151 -8.22 9.97 17.38
C MET A 151 -6.95 9.78 18.22
N GLN A 152 -6.56 10.77 19.05
CA GLN A 152 -5.40 10.66 19.93
C GLN A 152 -5.54 9.51 20.95
N LYS A 153 -6.73 9.27 21.47
CA LYS A 153 -6.98 8.13 22.39
C LYS A 153 -6.86 6.79 21.69
N ILE A 154 -7.24 6.71 20.43
CA ILE A 154 -7.17 5.48 19.61
C ILE A 154 -5.72 5.19 19.17
N VAL A 155 -5.05 6.21 18.64
CA VAL A 155 -3.69 6.11 18.08
C VAL A 155 -2.64 5.98 19.21
N GLY A 156 -2.93 6.54 20.39
CA GLY A 156 -2.06 6.49 21.55
C GLY A 156 -0.79 7.32 21.37
N ASP A 157 0.34 6.77 21.78
CA ASP A 157 1.64 7.45 21.76
C ASP A 157 2.30 7.51 20.35
N ARG A 158 1.63 7.04 19.32
CA ARG A 158 2.16 7.08 17.97
C ARG A 158 2.07 8.48 17.37
N PRO A 159 3.06 8.91 16.56
CA PRO A 159 3.17 10.29 16.10
C PRO A 159 2.09 10.67 15.06
N ASN A 160 1.51 9.67 14.37
CA ASN A 160 0.52 9.91 13.31
C ASN A 160 -0.26 8.64 12.93
N ASN A 161 -1.33 8.83 12.14
CA ASN A 161 -2.19 7.75 11.64
C ASN A 161 -1.44 6.82 10.67
N TYR A 162 -0.41 7.30 9.99
CA TYR A 162 0.37 6.48 9.05
C TYR A 162 1.12 5.37 9.78
N SER A 163 1.95 5.68 10.78
CA SER A 163 2.69 4.68 11.55
C SER A 163 1.75 3.73 12.29
N PHE A 164 0.66 4.23 12.84
CA PHE A 164 -0.39 3.43 13.48
C PHE A 164 -1.00 2.40 12.52
N THR A 165 -1.48 2.85 11.35
CA THR A 165 -2.15 1.97 10.39
C THR A 165 -1.19 1.00 9.71
N LYS A 166 0.07 1.36 9.51
CA LYS A 166 1.10 0.43 9.01
C LYS A 166 1.40 -0.68 10.03
N ALA A 167 1.45 -0.39 11.33
CA ALA A 167 1.58 -1.42 12.35
C ALA A 167 0.37 -2.36 12.42
N LEU A 168 -0.85 -1.82 12.27
CA LEU A 168 -2.07 -2.63 12.15
C LEU A 168 -2.04 -3.52 10.91
N ALA A 169 -1.58 -3.00 9.77
CA ALA A 169 -1.44 -3.74 8.53
C ALA A 169 -0.48 -4.93 8.66
N GLU A 170 0.68 -4.76 9.31
CA GLU A 170 1.59 -5.88 9.58
C GLU A 170 0.96 -6.95 10.47
N SER A 171 0.19 -6.54 11.47
CA SER A 171 -0.54 -7.47 12.32
C SER A 171 -1.63 -8.23 11.56
N LEU A 172 -2.35 -7.55 10.66
CA LEU A 172 -3.33 -8.20 9.79
C LEU A 172 -2.67 -9.27 8.91
N LEU A 173 -1.51 -8.95 8.33
CA LEU A 173 -0.72 -9.95 7.59
C LEU A 173 -0.38 -11.15 8.45
N ALA A 174 0.15 -10.95 9.66
CA ALA A 174 0.54 -12.03 10.54
C ALA A 174 -0.64 -12.96 10.91
N SER A 175 -1.83 -12.38 11.09
CA SER A 175 -3.03 -13.14 11.47
C SER A 175 -3.76 -13.79 10.29
N GLU A 176 -3.65 -13.24 9.08
CA GLU A 176 -4.49 -13.63 7.94
C GLU A 176 -3.75 -14.16 6.72
N SER A 177 -2.43 -14.20 6.73
CA SER A 177 -1.65 -14.72 5.60
C SER A 177 -1.88 -16.22 5.31
N ASN A 178 -2.20 -17.02 6.35
CA ASN A 178 -2.61 -18.43 6.21
C ASN A 178 -1.86 -19.22 5.13
N GLY A 179 -0.52 -19.26 5.23
CA GLY A 179 0.32 -20.02 4.30
C GLY A 179 0.62 -19.34 2.96
N LEU A 180 0.16 -18.10 2.74
CA LEU A 180 0.59 -17.32 1.60
C LEU A 180 2.09 -16.98 1.68
N PRO A 181 2.83 -17.00 0.57
CA PRO A 181 4.26 -16.68 0.52
C PRO A 181 4.50 -15.17 0.63
N ILE A 182 4.38 -14.61 1.84
CA ILE A 182 4.44 -13.16 2.07
C ILE A 182 5.75 -12.76 2.74
N ALA A 183 6.37 -11.70 2.20
CA ALA A 183 7.46 -10.97 2.84
C ALA A 183 7.01 -9.54 3.17
N VAL A 184 7.49 -9.01 4.30
CA VAL A 184 7.28 -7.60 4.69
C VAL A 184 8.59 -6.84 4.51
N MET A 185 8.55 -5.77 3.71
CA MET A 185 9.68 -4.86 3.52
C MET A 185 9.41 -3.56 4.29
N ARG A 186 10.38 -3.13 5.10
CA ARG A 186 10.31 -1.89 5.90
C ARG A 186 11.35 -0.88 5.43
N PRO A 187 11.10 -0.13 4.35
CA PRO A 187 12.01 0.92 3.93
C PRO A 187 12.07 2.04 4.98
N SER A 188 13.23 2.63 5.12
CA SER A 188 13.40 3.91 5.80
C SER A 188 13.01 5.05 4.87
N ILE A 189 13.53 6.27 5.11
CA ILE A 189 13.29 7.40 4.21
C ILE A 189 13.92 7.08 2.85
N VAL A 190 13.10 7.09 1.80
CA VAL A 190 13.55 6.88 0.43
C VAL A 190 14.10 8.20 -0.09
N ALA A 191 15.38 8.19 -0.46
CA ALA A 191 16.08 9.33 -1.01
C ALA A 191 16.44 9.13 -2.50
N ALA A 192 17.62 9.58 -2.91
CA ALA A 192 18.08 9.44 -4.28
C ALA A 192 18.28 7.98 -4.70
N SER A 193 18.05 7.69 -5.98
CA SER A 193 18.28 6.38 -6.57
C SER A 193 19.73 5.95 -6.50
N TRP A 194 19.98 4.71 -6.14
CA TRP A 194 21.33 4.15 -6.17
C TRP A 194 21.80 3.91 -7.60
N LYS A 195 20.96 3.43 -8.50
CA LYS A 195 21.38 2.95 -9.81
C LYS A 195 20.48 3.40 -10.97
N GLU A 196 19.17 3.20 -10.87
CA GLU A 196 18.25 3.41 -11.98
C GLU A 196 17.29 4.60 -11.74
N PRO A 197 16.99 5.42 -12.75
CA PRO A 197 17.45 5.40 -14.15
C PRO A 197 18.89 5.84 -14.32
N MET A 198 19.45 6.51 -13.30
CA MET A 198 20.87 6.88 -13.14
C MET A 198 21.18 7.07 -11.64
N PRO A 199 22.43 6.86 -11.20
CA PRO A 199 22.84 7.16 -9.84
C PRO A 199 22.52 8.61 -9.44
N GLY A 200 21.94 8.80 -8.25
CA GLY A 200 21.57 10.11 -7.74
C GLY A 200 20.26 10.69 -8.27
N TRP A 201 19.49 9.94 -9.07
CA TRP A 201 18.18 10.41 -9.55
C TRP A 201 17.21 10.68 -8.40
N VAL A 202 16.57 11.85 -8.45
CA VAL A 202 15.50 12.27 -7.55
C VAL A 202 14.30 12.67 -8.39
N ASP A 203 13.15 12.03 -8.20
CA ASP A 203 11.93 12.32 -8.96
C ASP A 203 11.14 13.50 -8.37
N ASN A 204 11.28 13.73 -7.07
CA ASN A 204 10.65 14.86 -6.38
C ASN A 204 11.52 15.28 -5.18
N LEU A 205 11.38 16.55 -4.77
CA LEU A 205 12.12 17.13 -3.63
C LEU A 205 11.37 16.96 -2.29
N LYS A 206 10.56 15.93 -2.13
CA LYS A 206 9.86 15.61 -0.88
C LYS A 206 10.72 14.61 -0.08
N GLY A 207 11.58 15.12 0.75
CA GLY A 207 12.42 14.30 1.63
C GLY A 207 13.80 14.94 1.82
N PRO A 208 14.65 14.32 2.65
CA PRO A 208 16.04 14.75 2.77
C PRO A 208 16.73 14.50 1.42
N SER A 209 17.17 15.58 0.80
CA SER A 209 17.97 15.59 -0.43
C SER A 209 19.44 15.87 -0.08
#